data_69515943fe797d5fce20e79ba6877693
#
_entry.id   69515943fe797d5fce20e79ba6877693
#
_cell.length_a   1.000
_cell.length_b   1.000
_cell.length_c   1.000
_cell.angle_alpha   90.00
_cell.angle_beta   90.00
_cell.angle_gamma   90.00
#
_symmetry.space_group_name_H-M   'P 1'
#
loop_
_entity.id
_entity.type
_entity.pdbx_description
1 polymer ?
#
loop_
_entity_poly.entity_id
_entity_poly.type
_entity_poly.pdbx_seq_one_letter_code
_entity_poly.pdbx_strand_id
1 'polypeptide(L)'
;EIFKAEVDRRSLLRRAAAVGLMATPAVGLLSACVGGGDDTQKQSTGTKSADNPLGIDPKAGVEIIIFNGGLGTAYATDVDTPLFNKKWPDAKVTYSATEQISTVVQPRINAGSPPDMINNSGSNLMDFGAIVKAGQAADLTDLFAAPSWDVAGKTVAETLVPGAVEQGTYDGKPMAMNYSYTVFGLWYNKKLFDSKGWKLPATWAEFTALCDTIKGAGITPFGYAGANASYYMVRALLTSAAKIGTEQCLKDIDNLKPGAWTAEPIKKAAAAWGEIGNKYINKTFLGLKHTEVQLQQDQDKLAFYPCGSWLENEQAKDTPPTFEYAVTPYPSVTTADQLPATAINAAAGEIYFAAAKGKNPQGGKEYIRGMLSKEAALGFTKLTKSLTVVAGAADGQTISPGLTSANDMLGKAGKDVFMGYLFDTWYKKLDDESRGAVNDLMFKGGDAEKFCQRMEAASQAVAKDSSVTKFTRS
;
A
#
# COMPACT_ATOMS: atom_id res chain seq x y z
N GLU A 1 0.75 56.57 -7.47
CA GLU A 1 2.13 56.95 -7.89
C GLU A 1 3.11 56.19 -7.03
N ILE A 2 3.88 55.31 -7.65
CA ILE A 2 5.35 55.19 -7.56
C ILE A 2 5.76 53.83 -8.13
N PHE A 3 6.35 53.90 -9.34
CA PHE A 3 7.34 53.07 -10.00
C PHE A 3 7.29 51.53 -9.97
N LYS A 4 6.80 50.96 -11.06
CA LYS A 4 7.25 49.68 -11.63
C LYS A 4 8.66 49.84 -12.22
N ALA A 5 9.62 49.03 -11.80
CA ALA A 5 10.88 48.83 -12.49
C ALA A 5 10.86 47.43 -13.08
N GLU A 6 10.66 47.32 -14.40
CA GLU A 6 10.96 46.11 -15.20
C GLU A 6 12.48 45.92 -15.29
N VAL A 7 12.97 44.79 -14.80
CA VAL A 7 14.36 44.38 -14.98
C VAL A 7 14.44 43.51 -16.24
N ASP A 8 15.00 44.10 -17.31
CA ASP A 8 15.25 43.45 -18.60
C ASP A 8 16.32 42.35 -18.47
N ARG A 9 15.96 41.14 -18.91
CA ARG A 9 16.83 39.94 -18.92
C ARG A 9 18.08 40.09 -19.80
N ARG A 10 18.18 41.11 -20.64
CA ARG A 10 19.34 41.36 -21.50
C ARG A 10 20.48 42.11 -20.83
N SER A 11 20.25 42.76 -19.71
CA SER A 11 21.28 43.48 -18.97
C SER A 11 22.14 42.61 -18.05
N LEU A 12 21.68 41.39 -17.71
CA LEU A 12 22.41 40.43 -16.86
C LEU A 12 23.52 39.67 -17.64
N LEU A 13 23.38 39.52 -18.94
CA LEU A 13 24.35 38.81 -19.79
C LEU A 13 25.53 39.67 -20.27
N ARG A 14 25.48 41.01 -20.08
CA ARG A 14 26.57 41.93 -20.50
C ARG A 14 27.60 42.25 -19.41
N ARG A 15 27.41 41.78 -18.17
CA ARG A 15 28.35 42.02 -17.05
C ARG A 15 29.29 40.88 -16.73
N ALA A 16 29.24 39.75 -17.45
CA ALA A 16 30.11 38.58 -17.25
C ALA A 16 31.32 38.53 -18.23
N ALA A 17 31.53 39.55 -19.05
CA ALA A 17 32.56 39.53 -20.12
C ALA A 17 33.62 40.65 -20.01
N ALA A 18 34.01 41.03 -18.81
CA ALA A 18 35.09 42.03 -18.67
C ALA A 18 35.88 41.86 -17.35
N VAL A 19 36.68 40.80 -17.24
CA VAL A 19 37.97 40.89 -16.53
C VAL A 19 38.94 39.99 -17.28
N GLY A 20 39.91 40.66 -17.90
CA GLY A 20 40.80 40.10 -18.87
C GLY A 20 42.06 39.45 -18.31
N LEU A 21 42.62 38.71 -19.21
CA LEU A 21 44.00 38.28 -19.40
C LEU A 21 45.09 39.01 -18.62
N MET A 22 45.92 38.23 -17.92
CA MET A 22 47.39 38.42 -17.97
C MET A 22 48.06 37.04 -17.94
N ALA A 23 48.91 36.84 -18.93
CA ALA A 23 49.70 35.65 -19.18
C ALA A 23 51.05 35.70 -18.48
N THR A 24 51.57 34.59 -18.00
CA THR A 24 52.99 34.23 -18.05
C THR A 24 53.14 32.67 -18.06
N PRO A 25 54.13 32.13 -18.79
CA PRO A 25 54.21 30.69 -19.08
C PRO A 25 55.09 29.95 -18.11
N ALA A 26 54.66 28.76 -17.68
CA ALA A 26 55.55 27.72 -17.15
C ALA A 26 55.11 26.37 -17.73
N VAL A 27 56.00 25.77 -18.43
CA VAL A 27 55.99 24.44 -19.05
C VAL A 27 55.99 23.36 -17.96
N GLY A 28 55.11 22.38 -18.08
CA GLY A 28 55.22 21.18 -17.24
C GLY A 28 53.98 20.29 -17.21
N LEU A 29 54.03 19.23 -18.03
CA LEU A 29 53.29 17.97 -17.91
C LEU A 29 51.80 17.96 -18.01
N LEU A 30 51.34 17.84 -19.26
CA LEU A 30 50.02 17.32 -19.63
C LEU A 30 49.92 15.83 -19.30
N SER A 31 49.12 15.52 -18.28
CA SER A 31 48.40 14.25 -18.15
C SER A 31 46.95 14.62 -17.85
N ALA A 32 46.24 15.07 -18.85
CA ALA A 32 44.81 15.26 -18.76
C ALA A 32 44.14 13.91 -18.88
N CYS A 33 43.81 13.29 -17.76
CA CYS A 33 42.71 12.35 -17.70
C CYS A 33 41.43 13.12 -17.93
N VAL A 34 40.87 12.96 -19.15
CA VAL A 34 39.45 13.24 -19.40
C VAL A 34 38.65 12.19 -18.61
N GLY A 35 38.40 12.47 -17.36
CA GLY A 35 37.41 11.77 -16.55
C GLY A 35 36.16 12.63 -16.53
N GLY A 36 35.14 12.25 -17.30
CA GLY A 36 33.78 12.75 -17.07
C GLY A 36 33.42 12.47 -15.61
N GLY A 37 33.22 13.52 -14.84
CA GLY A 37 32.77 13.41 -13.46
C GLY A 37 31.34 12.88 -13.46
N ASP A 38 31.25 11.59 -13.26
CA ASP A 38 30.04 10.95 -12.76
C ASP A 38 29.98 11.32 -11.26
N ASP A 39 29.18 12.33 -10.90
CA ASP A 39 28.88 12.69 -9.52
C ASP A 39 27.96 11.60 -8.89
N THR A 40 28.39 10.35 -8.98
CA THR A 40 27.80 9.27 -8.19
C THR A 40 28.18 9.50 -6.74
N GLN A 41 27.20 9.91 -5.93
CA GLN A 41 27.37 10.01 -4.48
C GLN A 41 28.00 8.72 -3.96
N LYS A 42 29.18 8.84 -3.35
CA LYS A 42 29.88 7.67 -2.77
C LYS A 42 29.03 7.07 -1.67
N GLN A 43 28.50 5.87 -1.93
CA GLN A 43 27.67 5.15 -0.97
C GLN A 43 28.52 4.66 0.21
N SER A 44 27.94 4.74 1.40
CA SER A 44 28.57 4.18 2.61
C SER A 44 28.45 2.66 2.61
N THR A 45 29.56 1.97 2.79
CA THR A 45 29.63 0.51 2.86
C THR A 45 30.55 0.08 3.99
N GLY A 46 30.17 -0.94 4.72
CA GLY A 46 30.97 -1.59 5.75
C GLY A 46 31.34 -3.03 5.35
N THR A 47 31.90 -3.75 6.28
CA THR A 47 32.29 -5.16 6.08
C THR A 47 31.21 -6.10 6.55
N LYS A 48 30.84 -7.09 5.73
CA LYS A 48 29.91 -8.17 6.10
C LYS A 48 30.52 -9.08 7.15
N SER A 49 29.73 -9.41 8.17
CA SER A 49 30.06 -10.37 9.23
C SER A 49 28.77 -11.03 9.76
N ALA A 50 28.87 -11.94 10.70
CA ALA A 50 27.74 -12.55 11.35
C ALA A 50 26.82 -11.50 12.02
N ASP A 51 27.41 -10.49 12.66
CA ASP A 51 26.68 -9.41 13.35
C ASP A 51 26.27 -8.27 12.39
N ASN A 52 26.90 -8.21 11.20
CA ASN A 52 26.63 -7.21 10.16
C ASN A 52 26.41 -7.91 8.81
N PRO A 53 25.32 -8.68 8.65
CA PRO A 53 25.12 -9.52 7.47
C PRO A 53 24.95 -8.74 6.17
N LEU A 54 24.46 -7.51 6.24
CA LEU A 54 24.27 -6.64 5.08
C LEU A 54 25.50 -5.76 4.78
N GLY A 55 26.49 -5.71 5.69
CA GLY A 55 27.70 -4.91 5.51
C GLY A 55 27.42 -3.41 5.58
N ILE A 56 26.62 -2.95 6.54
CA ILE A 56 26.42 -1.52 6.76
C ILE A 56 27.69 -0.88 7.34
N ASP A 57 27.91 0.39 7.03
CA ASP A 57 28.86 1.21 7.80
C ASP A 57 28.19 1.60 9.13
N PRO A 58 28.69 1.13 10.28
CA PRO A 58 28.05 1.36 11.58
C PRO A 58 28.04 2.83 12.03
N LYS A 59 28.75 3.72 11.32
CA LYS A 59 28.81 5.17 11.60
C LYS A 59 28.05 6.01 10.58
N ALA A 60 27.62 5.42 9.45
CA ALA A 60 26.89 6.16 8.44
C ALA A 60 25.43 6.35 8.85
N GLY A 61 24.94 7.58 8.77
CA GLY A 61 23.53 7.90 9.01
C GLY A 61 22.62 7.17 8.03
N VAL A 62 21.37 6.95 8.44
CA VAL A 62 20.30 6.36 7.63
C VAL A 62 19.14 7.35 7.56
N GLU A 63 18.77 7.78 6.37
CA GLU A 63 17.61 8.67 6.16
C GLU A 63 16.39 7.83 5.81
N ILE A 64 15.32 7.98 6.59
CA ILE A 64 14.05 7.29 6.35
C ILE A 64 12.91 8.27 6.18
N ILE A 65 11.96 7.93 5.31
CA ILE A 65 10.71 8.65 5.16
C ILE A 65 9.52 7.70 5.26
N ILE A 66 8.56 8.04 6.13
CA ILE A 66 7.39 7.24 6.45
C ILE A 66 6.12 7.91 5.92
N PHE A 67 5.22 7.12 5.37
CA PHE A 67 3.87 7.56 5.04
C PHE A 67 3.08 7.83 6.32
N ASN A 68 2.61 9.08 6.47
CA ASN A 68 1.78 9.48 7.60
C ASN A 68 0.29 9.31 7.27
N GLY A 69 -0.20 8.08 7.38
CA GLY A 69 -1.59 7.71 7.08
C GLY A 69 -2.28 7.02 8.25
N GLY A 70 -3.25 6.15 7.96
CA GLY A 70 -4.11 5.48 8.95
C GLY A 70 -3.39 4.66 10.02
N LEU A 71 -2.16 4.20 9.74
CA LEU A 71 -1.32 3.51 10.73
C LEU A 71 -0.53 4.47 11.64
N GLY A 72 -0.54 5.77 11.34
CA GLY A 72 0.31 6.76 12.00
C GLY A 72 1.79 6.50 11.74
N THR A 73 2.65 7.07 12.58
CA THR A 73 4.11 6.97 12.42
C THR A 73 4.85 6.63 13.71
N ALA A 74 4.12 6.48 14.82
CA ALA A 74 4.71 6.20 16.14
C ALA A 74 5.54 4.90 16.17
N TYR A 75 5.17 3.90 15.37
CA TYR A 75 5.95 2.67 15.26
C TYR A 75 7.41 2.92 14.79
N ALA A 76 7.60 3.88 13.88
CA ALA A 76 8.93 4.20 13.39
C ALA A 76 9.77 4.95 14.44
N THR A 77 9.15 5.84 15.23
CA THR A 77 9.86 6.66 16.25
C THR A 77 10.04 5.96 17.58
N ASP A 78 9.05 5.17 18.00
CA ASP A 78 8.97 4.62 19.36
C ASP A 78 9.41 3.14 19.43
N VAL A 79 9.48 2.46 18.26
CA VAL A 79 9.84 1.04 18.18
C VAL A 79 11.04 0.82 17.25
N ASP A 80 10.86 1.06 15.93
CA ASP A 80 11.85 0.65 14.93
C ASP A 80 13.17 1.40 15.05
N THR A 81 13.13 2.74 15.19
CA THR A 81 14.34 3.57 15.35
C THR A 81 15.08 3.27 16.65
N PRO A 82 14.43 3.17 17.82
CA PRO A 82 15.10 2.71 19.05
C PRO A 82 15.75 1.33 18.92
N LEU A 83 15.05 0.37 18.28
CA LEU A 83 15.60 -0.97 18.06
C LEU A 83 16.83 -0.94 17.14
N PHE A 84 16.78 -0.17 16.05
CA PHE A 84 17.91 0.03 15.15
C PHE A 84 19.09 0.67 15.88
N ASN A 85 18.87 1.77 16.62
CA ASN A 85 19.91 2.51 17.34
C ASN A 85 20.53 1.67 18.48
N LYS A 86 19.79 0.74 19.09
CA LYS A 86 20.32 -0.18 20.10
C LYS A 86 21.43 -1.08 19.51
N LYS A 87 21.26 -1.50 18.25
CA LYS A 87 22.27 -2.32 17.54
C LYS A 87 23.36 -1.47 16.89
N TRP A 88 23.02 -0.31 16.37
CA TRP A 88 23.87 0.59 15.62
C TRP A 88 23.91 2.00 16.25
N PRO A 89 24.50 2.16 17.44
CA PRO A 89 24.40 3.41 18.22
C PRO A 89 25.04 4.63 17.54
N ASP A 90 26.03 4.41 16.66
CA ASP A 90 26.72 5.48 15.93
C ASP A 90 26.06 5.79 14.57
N ALA A 91 25.17 4.94 14.08
CA ALA A 91 24.43 5.14 12.83
C ALA A 91 23.17 5.96 13.11
N LYS A 92 23.26 7.28 13.02
CA LYS A 92 22.14 8.16 13.32
C LYS A 92 21.01 8.04 12.29
N VAL A 93 19.80 7.72 12.76
CA VAL A 93 18.60 7.74 11.92
C VAL A 93 18.06 9.17 11.80
N THR A 94 17.88 9.63 10.54
CA THR A 94 17.16 10.86 10.21
C THR A 94 15.76 10.50 9.73
N TYR A 95 14.77 10.83 10.53
CA TYR A 95 13.37 10.50 10.28
C TYR A 95 12.59 11.69 9.72
N SER A 96 11.72 11.42 8.76
CA SER A 96 10.68 12.33 8.29
C SER A 96 9.39 11.57 7.95
N ALA A 97 8.27 12.28 7.88
CA ALA A 97 6.99 11.70 7.53
C ALA A 97 6.14 12.65 6.68
N THR A 98 5.30 12.11 5.80
CA THR A 98 4.41 12.88 4.94
C THR A 98 3.23 12.05 4.46
N GLU A 99 2.08 12.66 4.21
CA GLU A 99 0.95 12.07 3.48
C GLU A 99 1.16 12.09 1.95
N GLN A 100 2.12 12.91 1.47
CA GLN A 100 2.35 13.22 0.06
C GLN A 100 3.65 12.60 -0.45
N ILE A 101 3.75 11.27 -0.39
CA ILE A 101 4.98 10.53 -0.68
C ILE A 101 5.51 10.84 -2.10
N SER A 102 4.67 10.73 -3.14
CA SER A 102 5.10 11.01 -4.51
C SER A 102 5.55 12.45 -4.68
N THR A 103 4.82 13.40 -4.11
CA THR A 103 5.14 14.83 -4.22
C THR A 103 6.49 15.18 -3.58
N VAL A 104 6.82 14.55 -2.45
CA VAL A 104 8.04 14.84 -1.68
C VAL A 104 9.24 14.04 -2.18
N VAL A 105 9.05 12.75 -2.50
CA VAL A 105 10.15 11.82 -2.73
C VAL A 105 10.52 11.70 -4.20
N GLN A 106 9.54 11.74 -5.14
CA GLN A 106 9.83 11.58 -6.57
C GLN A 106 10.83 12.62 -7.11
N PRO A 107 10.76 13.92 -6.76
CA PRO A 107 11.78 14.88 -7.17
C PRO A 107 13.18 14.54 -6.65
N ARG A 108 13.31 14.00 -5.44
CA ARG A 108 14.58 13.60 -4.85
C ARG A 108 15.17 12.38 -5.56
N ILE A 109 14.32 11.39 -5.88
CA ILE A 109 14.73 10.22 -6.67
C ILE A 109 15.27 10.68 -8.05
N ASN A 110 14.55 11.59 -8.71
CA ASN A 110 14.94 12.12 -10.04
C ASN A 110 16.25 12.93 -9.97
N ALA A 111 16.49 13.62 -8.86
CA ALA A 111 17.72 14.36 -8.60
C ALA A 111 18.89 13.47 -8.13
N GLY A 112 18.69 12.16 -7.98
CA GLY A 112 19.73 11.22 -7.52
C GLY A 112 20.11 11.34 -6.04
N SER A 113 19.24 11.92 -5.21
CA SER A 113 19.42 12.09 -3.75
C SER A 113 18.21 11.63 -2.94
N PRO A 114 17.73 10.38 -3.15
CA PRO A 114 16.61 9.84 -2.39
C PRO A 114 16.97 9.59 -0.92
N PRO A 115 15.96 9.45 -0.02
CA PRO A 115 16.15 8.82 1.27
C PRO A 115 16.67 7.37 1.10
N ASP A 116 17.28 6.80 2.14
CA ASP A 116 17.82 5.44 2.09
C ASP A 116 16.71 4.38 2.19
N MET A 117 15.65 4.66 2.98
CA MET A 117 14.46 3.82 3.08
C MET A 117 13.20 4.68 2.92
N ILE A 118 12.24 4.15 2.18
CA ILE A 118 11.00 4.84 1.82
C ILE A 118 9.81 3.93 2.07
N ASN A 119 8.82 4.43 2.83
CA ASN A 119 7.48 3.84 2.88
C ASN A 119 6.61 4.47 1.78
N ASN A 120 6.44 3.76 0.67
CA ASN A 120 5.68 4.20 -0.50
C ASN A 120 4.22 3.75 -0.40
N SER A 121 3.41 4.48 0.35
CA SER A 121 2.03 4.10 0.63
C SER A 121 1.07 5.29 0.52
N GLY A 122 -0.22 5.02 0.69
CA GLY A 122 -1.29 6.00 0.65
C GLY A 122 -1.79 6.34 -0.75
N SER A 123 -2.69 7.32 -0.82
CA SER A 123 -3.32 7.72 -2.10
C SER A 123 -2.39 8.48 -3.04
N ASN A 124 -1.30 9.07 -2.50
CA ASN A 124 -0.25 9.77 -3.25
C ASN A 124 1.03 8.92 -3.30
N LEU A 125 0.92 7.61 -3.48
CA LEU A 125 2.08 6.74 -3.67
C LEU A 125 2.72 6.97 -5.05
N MET A 126 4.02 6.67 -5.15
CA MET A 126 4.75 6.68 -6.43
C MET A 126 4.43 5.43 -7.25
N ASP A 127 4.53 5.51 -8.57
CA ASP A 127 4.49 4.34 -9.45
C ASP A 127 5.72 3.45 -9.17
N PHE A 128 5.52 2.40 -8.36
CA PHE A 128 6.62 1.54 -7.94
C PHE A 128 7.14 0.68 -9.09
N GLY A 129 6.29 0.28 -10.03
CA GLY A 129 6.71 -0.42 -11.24
C GLY A 129 7.68 0.41 -12.08
N ALA A 130 7.42 1.72 -12.24
CA ALA A 130 8.33 2.64 -12.91
C ALA A 130 9.65 2.82 -12.15
N ILE A 131 9.62 2.87 -10.81
CA ILE A 131 10.81 2.95 -9.95
C ILE A 131 11.69 1.70 -10.13
N VAL A 132 11.10 0.51 -10.13
CA VAL A 132 11.82 -0.75 -10.38
C VAL A 132 12.45 -0.78 -11.77
N LYS A 133 11.68 -0.44 -12.80
CA LYS A 133 12.16 -0.36 -14.19
C LYS A 133 13.35 0.59 -14.36
N ALA A 134 13.32 1.72 -13.65
CA ALA A 134 14.39 2.71 -13.69
C ALA A 134 15.61 2.31 -12.83
N GLY A 135 15.62 1.15 -12.19
CA GLY A 135 16.69 0.70 -11.31
C GLY A 135 16.88 1.59 -10.07
N GLN A 136 15.80 2.21 -9.60
CA GLN A 136 15.83 3.16 -8.48
C GLN A 136 15.53 2.49 -7.12
N ALA A 137 14.94 1.29 -7.12
CA ALA A 137 14.82 0.43 -5.94
C ALA A 137 16.01 -0.52 -5.85
N ALA A 138 16.51 -0.78 -4.64
CA ALA A 138 17.56 -1.76 -4.39
C ALA A 138 16.98 -3.18 -4.33
N ASP A 139 17.69 -4.15 -4.88
CA ASP A 139 17.40 -5.59 -4.75
C ASP A 139 17.53 -6.01 -3.27
N LEU A 140 16.49 -6.62 -2.71
CA LEU A 140 16.40 -7.04 -1.30
C LEU A 140 16.75 -8.52 -1.09
N THR A 141 17.26 -9.24 -2.11
CA THR A 141 17.60 -10.66 -2.01
C THR A 141 18.53 -10.95 -0.84
N ASP A 142 19.55 -10.12 -0.63
CA ASP A 142 20.49 -10.25 0.47
C ASP A 142 19.83 -10.01 1.84
N LEU A 143 18.84 -9.12 1.92
CA LEU A 143 18.07 -8.87 3.14
C LEU A 143 17.26 -10.10 3.55
N PHE A 144 16.51 -10.69 2.61
CA PHE A 144 15.67 -11.86 2.90
C PHE A 144 16.48 -13.12 3.19
N ALA A 145 17.67 -13.25 2.60
CA ALA A 145 18.62 -14.33 2.89
C ALA A 145 19.43 -14.11 4.18
N ALA A 146 19.46 -12.89 4.71
CA ALA A 146 20.19 -12.59 5.94
C ALA A 146 19.57 -13.32 7.15
N PRO A 147 20.35 -13.59 8.22
CA PRO A 147 19.82 -14.09 9.48
C PRO A 147 18.72 -13.19 10.02
N SER A 148 17.66 -13.77 10.55
CA SER A 148 16.61 -13.02 11.26
C SER A 148 17.22 -12.17 12.37
N TRP A 149 16.58 -11.04 12.69
CA TRP A 149 17.08 -10.13 13.71
C TRP A 149 17.06 -10.76 15.11
N ASP A 150 16.00 -11.51 15.44
CA ASP A 150 15.73 -12.04 16.78
C ASP A 150 15.28 -13.51 16.82
N VAL A 151 15.21 -14.20 15.66
CA VAL A 151 14.88 -15.64 15.61
C VAL A 151 16.12 -16.43 15.20
N ALA A 152 16.79 -17.01 16.17
CA ALA A 152 18.02 -17.76 15.95
C ALA A 152 17.82 -18.93 14.96
N GLY A 153 18.79 -19.10 14.07
CA GLY A 153 18.85 -20.20 13.10
C GLY A 153 17.89 -20.08 11.92
N LYS A 154 17.18 -18.94 11.78
CA LYS A 154 16.31 -18.66 10.63
C LYS A 154 16.80 -17.46 9.84
N THR A 155 16.58 -17.47 8.55
CA THR A 155 16.67 -16.28 7.69
C THR A 155 15.46 -15.36 7.90
N VAL A 156 15.56 -14.12 7.44
CA VAL A 156 14.43 -13.19 7.47
C VAL A 156 13.22 -13.80 6.73
N ALA A 157 13.42 -14.36 5.53
CA ALA A 157 12.34 -14.95 4.73
C ALA A 157 11.58 -16.06 5.49
N GLU A 158 12.28 -16.89 6.27
CA GLU A 158 11.69 -18.01 7.03
C GLU A 158 10.88 -17.57 8.25
N THR A 159 10.91 -16.29 8.60
CA THR A 159 10.12 -15.72 9.70
C THR A 159 8.84 -15.03 9.23
N LEU A 160 8.60 -14.99 7.92
CA LEU A 160 7.45 -14.30 7.34
C LEU A 160 6.30 -15.27 7.03
N VAL A 161 5.08 -14.70 6.92
CA VAL A 161 3.93 -15.43 6.42
C VAL A 161 4.13 -15.83 4.95
N PRO A 162 3.56 -16.95 4.50
CA PRO A 162 3.65 -17.36 3.10
C PRO A 162 3.17 -16.24 2.15
N GLY A 163 3.88 -16.08 1.02
CA GLY A 163 3.55 -15.09 -0.01
C GLY A 163 4.05 -13.66 0.28
N ALA A 164 4.59 -13.37 1.47
CA ALA A 164 5.02 -12.02 1.83
C ALA A 164 6.17 -11.48 0.97
N VAL A 165 7.13 -12.34 0.61
CA VAL A 165 8.26 -11.95 -0.25
C VAL A 165 7.81 -11.81 -1.70
N GLU A 166 6.96 -12.73 -2.15
CA GLU A 166 6.44 -12.79 -3.53
C GLU A 166 5.67 -11.52 -3.90
N GLN A 167 4.93 -10.94 -2.96
CA GLN A 167 4.18 -9.70 -3.18
C GLN A 167 5.07 -8.48 -3.48
N GLY A 168 6.31 -8.48 -3.03
CA GLY A 168 7.32 -7.45 -3.32
C GLY A 168 8.28 -7.83 -4.44
N THR A 169 8.02 -8.94 -5.16
CA THR A 169 8.91 -9.50 -6.18
C THR A 169 8.53 -9.00 -7.58
N TYR A 170 9.52 -8.49 -8.30
CA TYR A 170 9.42 -7.98 -9.66
C TYR A 170 10.49 -8.67 -10.52
N ASP A 171 10.09 -9.30 -11.62
CA ASP A 171 10.98 -10.07 -12.51
C ASP A 171 11.89 -11.05 -11.74
N GLY A 172 11.32 -11.75 -10.75
CA GLY A 172 12.01 -12.75 -9.94
C GLY A 172 12.93 -12.19 -8.86
N LYS A 173 12.95 -10.87 -8.64
CA LYS A 173 13.74 -10.22 -7.59
C LYS A 173 12.86 -9.50 -6.57
N PRO A 174 13.07 -9.71 -5.28
CA PRO A 174 12.37 -8.93 -4.26
C PRO A 174 12.90 -7.51 -4.24
N MET A 175 12.07 -6.55 -4.65
CA MET A 175 12.41 -5.12 -4.76
C MET A 175 11.77 -4.30 -3.65
N ALA A 176 10.77 -4.84 -2.96
CA ALA A 176 10.06 -4.21 -1.86
C ALA A 176 9.69 -5.20 -0.77
N MET A 177 9.45 -4.68 0.43
CA MET A 177 8.81 -5.35 1.53
C MET A 177 7.42 -4.74 1.75
N ASN A 178 6.38 -5.53 1.58
CA ASN A 178 5.03 -5.16 2.01
C ASN A 178 4.88 -5.60 3.46
N TYR A 179 4.75 -4.65 4.39
CA TYR A 179 4.97 -4.91 5.81
C TYR A 179 3.70 -5.21 6.62
N SER A 180 2.65 -4.41 6.44
CA SER A 180 1.40 -4.64 7.15
C SER A 180 0.63 -5.79 6.52
N TYR A 181 0.07 -6.68 7.33
CA TYR A 181 -0.78 -7.76 6.84
C TYR A 181 -2.23 -7.41 7.07
N THR A 182 -2.89 -7.05 5.99
CA THR A 182 -4.24 -6.50 6.00
C THR A 182 -5.27 -7.56 5.64
N VAL A 183 -6.31 -7.66 6.45
CA VAL A 183 -7.51 -8.45 6.19
C VAL A 183 -8.60 -7.52 5.67
N PHE A 184 -9.23 -7.84 4.54
CA PHE A 184 -10.28 -7.04 3.93
C PHE A 184 -11.66 -7.70 4.10
N GLY A 185 -12.66 -6.88 4.41
CA GLY A 185 -14.03 -7.34 4.59
C GLY A 185 -15.04 -6.21 4.74
N LEU A 186 -16.26 -6.60 5.13
CA LEU A 186 -17.32 -5.66 5.50
C LEU A 186 -17.23 -5.36 7.00
N TRP A 187 -16.86 -4.16 7.35
CA TRP A 187 -16.78 -3.67 8.72
C TRP A 187 -18.14 -3.16 9.18
N TYR A 188 -18.48 -3.42 10.45
CA TYR A 188 -19.76 -3.07 11.04
C TYR A 188 -19.62 -2.83 12.55
N ASN A 189 -20.64 -2.17 13.17
CA ASN A 189 -20.74 -2.04 14.61
C ASN A 189 -21.40 -3.29 15.22
N LYS A 190 -20.60 -4.12 15.89
CA LYS A 190 -21.10 -5.36 16.53
C LYS A 190 -22.20 -5.08 17.56
N LYS A 191 -22.05 -4.05 18.40
CA LYS A 191 -23.06 -3.69 19.42
C LYS A 191 -24.39 -3.29 18.79
N LEU A 192 -24.37 -2.52 17.68
CA LEU A 192 -25.57 -2.18 16.94
C LEU A 192 -26.26 -3.43 16.41
N PHE A 193 -25.51 -4.32 15.73
CA PHE A 193 -26.06 -5.54 15.15
C PHE A 193 -26.66 -6.47 16.21
N ASP A 194 -25.95 -6.66 17.33
CA ASP A 194 -26.44 -7.46 18.48
C ASP A 194 -27.74 -6.84 19.06
N SER A 195 -27.79 -5.52 19.24
CA SER A 195 -28.94 -4.82 19.80
C SER A 195 -30.21 -4.91 18.92
N LYS A 196 -30.01 -4.98 17.59
CA LYS A 196 -31.08 -5.10 16.60
C LYS A 196 -31.41 -6.56 16.26
N GLY A 197 -30.62 -7.52 16.74
CA GLY A 197 -30.77 -8.94 16.39
C GLY A 197 -30.43 -9.24 14.93
N TRP A 198 -29.67 -8.36 14.24
CA TRP A 198 -29.29 -8.54 12.85
C TRP A 198 -28.26 -9.65 12.70
N LYS A 199 -28.47 -10.54 11.74
CA LYS A 199 -27.57 -11.65 11.43
C LYS A 199 -26.67 -11.30 10.28
N LEU A 200 -25.38 -11.67 10.39
CA LEU A 200 -24.41 -11.47 9.30
C LEU A 200 -24.76 -12.36 8.10
N PRO A 201 -24.73 -11.82 6.89
CA PRO A 201 -25.12 -12.55 5.70
C PRO A 201 -24.00 -13.45 5.20
N ALA A 202 -24.30 -14.69 4.85
CA ALA A 202 -23.38 -15.60 4.14
C ALA A 202 -23.60 -15.58 2.62
N THR A 203 -24.82 -15.23 2.18
CA THR A 203 -25.23 -15.20 0.77
C THR A 203 -25.65 -13.80 0.35
N TRP A 204 -25.65 -13.55 -0.95
CA TRP A 204 -26.09 -12.26 -1.53
C TRP A 204 -27.57 -11.96 -1.24
N ALA A 205 -28.42 -12.99 -1.27
CA ALA A 205 -29.82 -12.83 -0.95
C ALA A 205 -30.03 -12.41 0.52
N GLU A 206 -29.30 -13.00 1.45
CA GLU A 206 -29.31 -12.57 2.86
C GLU A 206 -28.78 -11.15 3.02
N PHE A 207 -27.74 -10.78 2.25
CA PHE A 207 -27.16 -9.44 2.30
C PHE A 207 -28.13 -8.37 1.84
N THR A 208 -28.81 -8.58 0.71
CA THR A 208 -29.82 -7.64 0.19
C THR A 208 -31.03 -7.54 1.11
N ALA A 209 -31.51 -8.66 1.66
CA ALA A 209 -32.61 -8.66 2.64
C ALA A 209 -32.23 -7.91 3.94
N LEU A 210 -31.00 -8.08 4.41
CA LEU A 210 -30.50 -7.32 5.55
C LEU A 210 -30.36 -5.83 5.21
N CYS A 211 -29.89 -5.48 4.02
CA CYS A 211 -29.82 -4.09 3.56
C CYS A 211 -31.23 -3.43 3.53
N ASP A 212 -32.27 -4.15 3.12
CA ASP A 212 -33.65 -3.65 3.17
C ASP A 212 -34.09 -3.40 4.63
N THR A 213 -33.77 -4.33 5.54
CA THR A 213 -34.07 -4.20 6.97
C THR A 213 -33.37 -2.99 7.59
N ILE A 214 -32.07 -2.81 7.30
CA ILE A 214 -31.27 -1.69 7.79
C ILE A 214 -31.81 -0.37 7.25
N LYS A 215 -32.13 -0.32 5.95
CA LYS A 215 -32.74 0.86 5.31
C LYS A 215 -34.10 1.20 5.92
N GLY A 216 -34.91 0.20 6.21
CA GLY A 216 -36.18 0.36 6.94
C GLY A 216 -36.02 0.91 8.36
N ALA A 217 -34.88 0.68 9.01
CA ALA A 217 -34.51 1.27 10.30
C ALA A 217 -33.95 2.69 10.20
N GLY A 218 -33.90 3.29 8.99
CA GLY A 218 -33.42 4.66 8.77
C GLY A 218 -31.88 4.78 8.72
N ILE A 219 -31.14 3.67 8.59
CA ILE A 219 -29.68 3.63 8.52
C ILE A 219 -29.28 3.35 7.07
N THR A 220 -28.22 4.01 6.58
CA THR A 220 -27.64 3.69 5.27
C THR A 220 -27.03 2.29 5.31
N PRO A 221 -27.46 1.32 4.48
CA PRO A 221 -26.99 -0.06 4.60
C PRO A 221 -25.51 -0.24 4.25
N PHE A 222 -25.05 0.41 3.18
CA PHE A 222 -23.71 0.25 2.63
C PHE A 222 -23.14 1.58 2.16
N GLY A 223 -21.84 1.76 2.27
CA GLY A 223 -21.18 2.96 1.75
C GLY A 223 -19.67 2.89 1.79
N TYR A 224 -19.06 3.74 0.98
CA TYR A 224 -17.62 4.03 0.98
C TYR A 224 -17.40 5.46 0.47
N ALA A 225 -16.18 5.97 0.67
CA ALA A 225 -15.84 7.32 0.25
C ALA A 225 -15.35 7.35 -1.20
N GLY A 226 -16.12 8.01 -2.09
CA GLY A 226 -15.76 8.10 -3.51
C GLY A 226 -14.58 9.03 -3.80
N ALA A 227 -14.34 10.04 -2.96
CA ALA A 227 -13.33 11.05 -3.22
C ALA A 227 -11.89 10.52 -3.18
N ASN A 228 -11.56 9.60 -2.26
CA ASN A 228 -10.20 9.12 -2.08
C ASN A 228 -10.06 7.64 -1.69
N ALA A 229 -11.17 6.90 -1.52
CA ALA A 229 -11.15 5.51 -1.06
C ALA A 229 -11.92 4.55 -1.99
N SER A 230 -12.03 4.90 -3.28
CA SER A 230 -12.69 4.06 -4.30
C SER A 230 -12.03 2.68 -4.43
N TYR A 231 -10.74 2.56 -4.13
CA TYR A 231 -10.01 1.29 -4.14
C TYR A 231 -10.56 0.26 -3.14
N TYR A 232 -11.21 0.69 -2.04
CA TYR A 232 -11.91 -0.24 -1.14
C TYR A 232 -13.02 -1.00 -1.89
N MET A 233 -13.74 -0.28 -2.75
CA MET A 233 -14.82 -0.89 -3.54
C MET A 233 -14.28 -1.73 -4.70
N VAL A 234 -13.18 -1.33 -5.36
CA VAL A 234 -12.48 -2.17 -6.34
C VAL A 234 -12.09 -3.49 -5.70
N ARG A 235 -11.55 -3.45 -4.49
CA ARG A 235 -11.14 -4.65 -3.74
C ARG A 235 -12.35 -5.50 -3.36
N ALA A 236 -13.44 -4.92 -2.89
CA ALA A 236 -14.66 -5.65 -2.59
C ALA A 236 -15.23 -6.39 -3.81
N LEU A 237 -15.32 -5.69 -4.96
CA LEU A 237 -15.81 -6.26 -6.21
C LEU A 237 -14.91 -7.41 -6.69
N LEU A 238 -13.60 -7.21 -6.71
CA LEU A 238 -12.65 -8.22 -7.17
C LEU A 238 -12.53 -9.40 -6.20
N THR A 239 -12.70 -9.19 -4.88
CA THR A 239 -12.84 -10.27 -3.90
C THR A 239 -14.06 -11.13 -4.20
N SER A 240 -15.21 -10.52 -4.51
CA SER A 240 -16.42 -11.23 -4.91
C SER A 240 -16.21 -12.00 -6.22
N ALA A 241 -15.51 -11.41 -7.19
CA ALA A 241 -15.17 -12.08 -8.46
C ALA A 241 -14.27 -13.29 -8.23
N ALA A 242 -13.27 -13.20 -7.36
CA ALA A 242 -12.42 -14.34 -6.99
C ALA A 242 -13.20 -15.45 -6.29
N LYS A 243 -14.21 -15.11 -5.48
CA LYS A 243 -15.09 -16.14 -4.88
C LYS A 243 -15.90 -16.87 -5.94
N ILE A 244 -16.39 -16.17 -6.96
CA ILE A 244 -17.13 -16.77 -8.08
C ILE A 244 -16.23 -17.65 -8.95
N GLY A 245 -15.02 -17.20 -9.30
CA GLY A 245 -14.18 -17.81 -10.35
C GLY A 245 -12.78 -18.23 -9.91
N THR A 246 -12.47 -18.29 -8.62
CA THR A 246 -11.15 -18.48 -8.00
C THR A 246 -10.19 -17.29 -8.20
N GLU A 247 -9.05 -17.33 -7.54
CA GLU A 247 -7.98 -16.33 -7.67
C GLU A 247 -7.44 -16.20 -9.11
N GLN A 248 -7.67 -17.20 -9.96
CA GLN A 248 -7.19 -17.18 -11.34
C GLN A 248 -7.73 -15.97 -12.14
N CYS A 249 -8.97 -15.51 -11.86
CA CYS A 249 -9.50 -14.34 -12.54
C CYS A 249 -8.73 -13.05 -12.19
N LEU A 250 -8.16 -12.95 -10.97
CA LEU A 250 -7.31 -11.84 -10.56
C LEU A 250 -5.93 -11.91 -11.21
N LYS A 251 -5.35 -13.12 -11.30
CA LYS A 251 -4.09 -13.35 -12.01
C LYS A 251 -4.21 -13.01 -13.50
N ASP A 252 -5.32 -13.34 -14.13
CA ASP A 252 -5.60 -12.99 -15.53
C ASP A 252 -5.67 -11.46 -15.72
N ILE A 253 -6.24 -10.72 -14.76
CA ILE A 253 -6.26 -9.26 -14.74
C ILE A 253 -4.85 -8.69 -14.58
N ASP A 254 -4.09 -9.16 -13.59
CA ASP A 254 -2.73 -8.71 -13.31
C ASP A 254 -1.80 -8.93 -14.50
N ASN A 255 -1.99 -10.03 -15.23
CA ASN A 255 -1.23 -10.39 -16.42
C ASN A 255 -1.77 -9.72 -17.70
N LEU A 256 -2.73 -8.77 -17.59
CA LEU A 256 -3.32 -8.03 -18.72
C LEU A 256 -3.88 -8.95 -19.82
N LYS A 257 -4.37 -10.12 -19.45
CA LYS A 257 -4.89 -11.10 -20.39
C LYS A 257 -6.13 -10.54 -21.10
N PRO A 258 -6.19 -10.64 -22.45
CA PRO A 258 -7.36 -10.21 -23.20
C PRO A 258 -8.65 -10.90 -22.72
N GLY A 259 -9.69 -10.11 -22.44
CA GLY A 259 -10.98 -10.61 -21.96
C GLY A 259 -11.07 -10.81 -20.44
N ALA A 260 -10.00 -10.59 -19.68
CA ALA A 260 -9.99 -10.80 -18.23
C ALA A 260 -11.06 -9.97 -17.51
N TRP A 261 -11.20 -8.70 -17.83
CA TRP A 261 -12.21 -7.83 -17.22
C TRP A 261 -13.65 -8.08 -17.71
N THR A 262 -13.81 -8.79 -18.82
CA THR A 262 -15.14 -9.18 -19.35
C THR A 262 -15.48 -10.64 -19.06
N ALA A 263 -14.65 -11.33 -18.27
CA ALA A 263 -14.91 -12.69 -17.82
C ALA A 263 -16.15 -12.77 -16.91
N GLU A 264 -16.85 -13.88 -16.96
CA GLU A 264 -18.11 -14.11 -16.24
C GLU A 264 -18.04 -13.82 -14.74
N PRO A 265 -16.97 -14.18 -13.98
CA PRO A 265 -16.86 -13.84 -12.57
C PRO A 265 -16.88 -12.32 -12.32
N ILE A 266 -16.20 -11.54 -13.16
CA ILE A 266 -16.14 -10.09 -13.03
C ILE A 266 -17.51 -9.47 -13.35
N LYS A 267 -18.17 -9.91 -14.43
CA LYS A 267 -19.52 -9.44 -14.81
C LYS A 267 -20.54 -9.68 -13.70
N LYS A 268 -20.55 -10.88 -13.11
CA LYS A 268 -21.46 -11.23 -12.00
C LYS A 268 -21.20 -10.38 -10.78
N ALA A 269 -19.94 -10.22 -10.39
CA ALA A 269 -19.57 -9.37 -9.25
C ALA A 269 -19.96 -7.90 -9.50
N ALA A 270 -19.69 -7.37 -10.70
CA ALA A 270 -20.06 -5.99 -11.07
C ALA A 270 -21.58 -5.78 -11.06
N ALA A 271 -22.35 -6.75 -11.55
CA ALA A 271 -23.82 -6.68 -11.54
C ALA A 271 -24.38 -6.67 -10.10
N ALA A 272 -23.88 -7.55 -9.24
CA ALA A 272 -24.28 -7.64 -7.83
C ALA A 272 -23.96 -6.33 -7.09
N TRP A 273 -22.74 -5.82 -7.18
CA TRP A 273 -22.35 -4.58 -6.52
C TRP A 273 -23.03 -3.34 -7.13
N GLY A 274 -23.30 -3.32 -8.45
CA GLY A 274 -24.07 -2.29 -9.10
C GLY A 274 -25.49 -2.19 -8.53
N GLU A 275 -26.13 -3.31 -8.19
CA GLU A 275 -27.41 -3.35 -7.48
C GLU A 275 -27.33 -2.67 -6.11
N ILE A 276 -26.31 -3.01 -5.31
CA ILE A 276 -26.06 -2.36 -4.00
C ILE A 276 -25.87 -0.85 -4.18
N GLY A 277 -25.07 -0.44 -5.16
CA GLY A 277 -24.86 0.97 -5.48
C GLY A 277 -26.15 1.70 -5.86
N ASN A 278 -27.05 1.06 -6.57
CA ASN A 278 -28.32 1.66 -6.99
C ASN A 278 -29.34 1.78 -5.85
N LYS A 279 -29.38 0.82 -4.91
CA LYS A 279 -30.47 0.71 -3.94
C LYS A 279 -30.09 1.19 -2.53
N TYR A 280 -28.82 1.03 -2.11
CA TYR A 280 -28.45 1.04 -0.71
C TYR A 280 -27.32 2.00 -0.32
N ILE A 281 -26.70 2.70 -1.28
CA ILE A 281 -25.64 3.68 -1.01
C ILE A 281 -26.18 5.10 -0.95
N ASN A 282 -25.64 5.91 -0.03
CA ASN A 282 -25.89 7.35 -0.05
C ASN A 282 -25.01 8.02 -1.13
N LYS A 283 -25.66 8.62 -2.14
CA LYS A 283 -24.96 9.23 -3.28
C LYS A 283 -24.04 10.40 -2.91
N THR A 284 -24.26 11.05 -1.77
CA THR A 284 -23.39 12.14 -1.28
C THR A 284 -21.98 11.65 -0.91
N PHE A 285 -21.83 10.35 -0.63
CA PHE A 285 -20.53 9.76 -0.29
C PHE A 285 -19.50 9.80 -1.44
N LEU A 286 -19.97 10.03 -2.68
CA LEU A 286 -19.07 10.24 -3.81
C LEU A 286 -18.10 11.40 -3.59
N GLY A 287 -18.54 12.47 -2.95
CA GLY A 287 -17.73 13.67 -2.70
C GLY A 287 -16.99 13.70 -1.35
N LEU A 288 -17.23 12.71 -0.49
CA LEU A 288 -16.64 12.66 0.86
C LEU A 288 -15.32 11.89 0.87
N LYS A 289 -14.45 12.27 1.81
CA LYS A 289 -13.21 11.55 2.13
C LYS A 289 -13.51 10.35 3.05
N HIS A 290 -12.56 9.41 3.11
CA HIS A 290 -12.71 8.18 3.89
C HIS A 290 -13.05 8.44 5.36
N THR A 291 -12.34 9.34 6.04
CA THR A 291 -12.61 9.68 7.44
C THR A 291 -14.00 10.25 7.69
N GLU A 292 -14.55 11.00 6.71
CA GLU A 292 -15.89 11.57 6.82
C GLU A 292 -16.99 10.49 6.71
N VAL A 293 -16.80 9.48 5.85
CA VAL A 293 -17.74 8.37 5.70
C VAL A 293 -17.59 7.36 6.85
N GLN A 294 -16.37 7.11 7.31
CA GLN A 294 -16.09 6.29 8.49
C GLN A 294 -16.76 6.87 9.75
N LEU A 295 -16.71 8.21 9.92
CA LEU A 295 -17.43 8.88 11.01
C LEU A 295 -18.95 8.68 10.92
N GLN A 296 -19.55 8.56 9.72
CA GLN A 296 -20.96 8.18 9.60
C GLN A 296 -21.22 6.76 10.14
N GLN A 297 -20.25 5.85 10.00
CA GLN A 297 -20.34 4.51 10.57
C GLN A 297 -20.23 4.55 12.09
N ASP A 298 -19.28 5.28 12.65
CA ASP A 298 -19.11 5.45 14.10
C ASP A 298 -20.35 6.07 14.79
N GLN A 299 -21.12 6.85 14.03
CA GLN A 299 -22.39 7.46 14.45
C GLN A 299 -23.62 6.58 14.18
N ASP A 300 -23.46 5.32 13.82
CA ASP A 300 -24.53 4.39 13.46
C ASP A 300 -25.44 4.87 12.29
N LYS A 301 -24.94 5.78 11.46
CA LYS A 301 -25.63 6.27 10.26
C LYS A 301 -25.34 5.43 9.00
N LEU A 302 -24.31 4.60 9.07
CA LEU A 302 -23.86 3.67 8.05
C LEU A 302 -23.59 2.31 8.67
N ALA A 303 -24.19 1.24 8.13
CA ALA A 303 -24.07 -0.10 8.73
C ALA A 303 -22.81 -0.84 8.27
N PHE A 304 -22.60 -0.99 6.95
CA PHE A 304 -21.47 -1.71 6.39
C PHE A 304 -20.52 -0.78 5.62
N TYR A 305 -19.23 -0.92 5.92
CA TYR A 305 -18.15 -0.20 5.25
C TYR A 305 -17.08 -1.20 4.76
N PRO A 306 -16.77 -1.27 3.45
CA PRO A 306 -15.70 -2.11 2.95
C PRO A 306 -14.35 -1.46 3.27
N CYS A 307 -13.50 -2.14 4.00
CA CYS A 307 -12.19 -1.60 4.39
C CYS A 307 -11.21 -2.72 4.73
N GLY A 308 -9.97 -2.34 4.93
CA GLY A 308 -8.93 -3.18 5.52
C GLY A 308 -8.84 -3.02 7.05
N SER A 309 -8.04 -3.86 7.67
CA SER A 309 -7.91 -3.94 9.13
C SER A 309 -7.26 -2.74 9.83
N TRP A 310 -6.92 -1.69 9.10
CA TRP A 310 -6.47 -0.40 9.66
C TRP A 310 -7.62 0.50 10.15
N LEU A 311 -8.89 0.21 9.79
CA LEU A 311 -10.05 1.07 10.04
C LEU A 311 -10.20 1.46 11.52
N GLU A 312 -10.11 0.48 12.42
CA GLU A 312 -10.22 0.72 13.86
C GLU A 312 -9.15 1.70 14.39
N ASN A 313 -7.93 1.59 13.87
CA ASN A 313 -6.86 2.51 14.26
C ASN A 313 -7.09 3.92 13.68
N GLU A 314 -7.55 4.01 12.45
CA GLU A 314 -7.81 5.27 11.75
C GLU A 314 -8.88 6.12 12.46
N GLN A 315 -9.89 5.45 13.06
CA GLN A 315 -10.99 6.08 13.77
C GLN A 315 -10.86 6.05 15.30
N ALA A 316 -9.75 5.58 15.84
CA ALA A 316 -9.58 5.33 17.28
C ALA A 316 -9.91 6.53 18.18
N LYS A 317 -9.76 7.78 17.68
CA LYS A 317 -10.04 9.02 18.43
C LYS A 317 -11.51 9.39 18.41
N ASP A 318 -12.24 8.99 17.38
CA ASP A 318 -13.63 9.41 17.11
C ASP A 318 -14.65 8.30 17.43
N THR A 319 -14.18 7.07 17.67
CA THR A 319 -15.01 5.90 17.98
C THR A 319 -15.67 6.04 19.36
N PRO A 320 -17.01 6.12 19.47
CA PRO A 320 -17.69 6.22 20.76
C PRO A 320 -17.72 4.87 21.50
N PRO A 321 -17.87 4.86 22.82
CA PRO A 321 -17.96 3.61 23.62
C PRO A 321 -19.11 2.69 23.22
N THR A 322 -20.12 3.20 22.52
CA THR A 322 -21.27 2.43 22.01
C THR A 322 -20.93 1.66 20.72
N PHE A 323 -19.80 1.95 20.09
CA PHE A 323 -19.35 1.29 18.89
C PHE A 323 -18.30 0.20 19.21
N GLU A 324 -18.42 -0.94 18.56
CA GLU A 324 -17.44 -2.03 18.62
C GLU A 324 -17.17 -2.54 17.21
N TYR A 325 -15.94 -2.30 16.74
CA TYR A 325 -15.52 -2.75 15.41
C TYR A 325 -15.52 -4.26 15.30
N ALA A 326 -16.16 -4.77 14.27
CA ALA A 326 -16.05 -6.15 13.82
C ALA A 326 -16.07 -6.20 12.29
N VAL A 327 -15.56 -7.29 11.73
CA VAL A 327 -15.48 -7.50 10.28
C VAL A 327 -16.05 -8.87 9.92
N THR A 328 -16.68 -8.93 8.74
CA THR A 328 -17.22 -10.18 8.17
C THR A 328 -16.75 -10.32 6.71
N PRO A 329 -16.61 -11.57 6.19
CA PRO A 329 -16.32 -11.79 4.78
C PRO A 329 -17.40 -11.15 3.88
N TYR A 330 -17.05 -10.83 2.64
CA TYR A 330 -18.05 -10.50 1.62
C TYR A 330 -18.92 -11.73 1.37
N PRO A 331 -20.25 -11.61 1.27
CA PRO A 331 -21.15 -12.74 1.05
C PRO A 331 -20.88 -13.43 -0.30
N SER A 332 -21.19 -14.71 -0.40
CA SER A 332 -21.21 -15.41 -1.69
C SER A 332 -22.26 -14.80 -2.62
N VAL A 333 -21.85 -14.48 -3.84
CA VAL A 333 -22.72 -13.82 -4.83
C VAL A 333 -23.68 -14.83 -5.46
N THR A 334 -23.19 -16.05 -5.71
CA THR A 334 -24.00 -17.12 -6.31
C THR A 334 -23.89 -18.41 -5.50
N THR A 335 -24.83 -19.32 -5.70
CA THR A 335 -24.76 -20.66 -5.11
C THR A 335 -23.71 -21.55 -5.75
N ALA A 336 -23.12 -21.11 -6.86
CA ALA A 336 -22.08 -21.82 -7.63
C ALA A 336 -20.70 -21.17 -7.46
N ASP A 337 -20.52 -20.28 -6.47
CA ASP A 337 -19.21 -19.71 -6.17
C ASP A 337 -18.18 -20.82 -5.92
N GLN A 338 -16.99 -20.69 -6.50
CA GLN A 338 -15.93 -21.71 -6.42
C GLN A 338 -15.23 -21.70 -5.05
N LEU A 339 -15.21 -20.56 -4.37
CA LEU A 339 -14.68 -20.44 -3.02
C LEU A 339 -15.82 -20.28 -2.01
N PRO A 340 -15.66 -20.78 -0.77
CA PRO A 340 -16.71 -20.72 0.25
C PRO A 340 -17.00 -19.27 0.69
N ALA A 341 -18.16 -19.08 1.36
CA ALA A 341 -18.53 -17.79 1.93
C ALA A 341 -17.47 -17.24 2.92
N THR A 342 -16.74 -18.13 3.59
CA THR A 342 -15.65 -17.80 4.51
C THR A 342 -14.34 -17.38 3.83
N ALA A 343 -14.20 -17.57 2.51
CA ALA A 343 -13.00 -17.17 1.78
C ALA A 343 -12.83 -15.63 1.83
N ILE A 344 -11.59 -15.20 2.06
CA ILE A 344 -11.27 -13.78 2.23
C ILE A 344 -10.04 -13.36 1.44
N ASN A 345 -10.02 -12.10 1.07
CA ASN A 345 -8.81 -11.43 0.64
C ASN A 345 -8.04 -10.96 1.88
N ALA A 346 -6.80 -11.40 2.00
CA ALA A 346 -5.83 -10.82 2.91
C ALA A 346 -4.50 -10.68 2.17
N ALA A 347 -3.83 -9.56 2.37
CA ALA A 347 -2.64 -9.24 1.61
C ALA A 347 -1.67 -8.41 2.45
N ALA A 348 -0.39 -8.55 2.18
CA ALA A 348 0.58 -7.61 2.68
C ALA A 348 0.41 -6.26 1.97
N GLY A 349 0.59 -5.17 2.72
CA GLY A 349 0.49 -3.80 2.23
C GLY A 349 1.59 -2.94 2.82
N GLU A 350 1.50 -1.61 2.62
CA GLU A 350 2.52 -0.69 3.06
C GLU A 350 3.90 -1.03 2.48
N ILE A 351 4.15 -0.53 1.27
CA ILE A 351 5.38 -0.81 0.52
C ILE A 351 6.57 -0.10 1.17
N TYR A 352 7.54 -0.85 1.64
CA TYR A 352 8.84 -0.36 2.08
C TYR A 352 9.93 -0.80 1.11
N PHE A 353 10.80 0.11 0.70
CA PHE A 353 11.94 -0.23 -0.14
C PHE A 353 13.18 0.59 0.22
N ALA A 354 14.35 0.05 -0.06
CA ALA A 354 15.59 0.79 -0.02
C ALA A 354 15.86 1.41 -1.39
N ALA A 355 16.25 2.68 -1.42
CA ALA A 355 16.57 3.36 -2.67
C ALA A 355 17.97 2.97 -3.16
N ALA A 356 18.08 2.53 -4.41
CA ALA A 356 19.36 2.08 -4.99
C ALA A 356 20.44 3.18 -5.00
N LYS A 357 20.04 4.46 -5.08
CA LYS A 357 20.94 5.62 -5.10
C LYS A 357 20.91 6.42 -3.78
N GLY A 358 20.41 5.84 -2.69
CA GLY A 358 20.54 6.42 -1.36
C GLY A 358 22.01 6.58 -0.95
N LYS A 359 22.28 7.40 0.03
CA LYS A 359 23.66 7.54 0.59
C LYS A 359 24.11 6.28 1.30
N ASN A 360 23.16 5.56 1.92
CA ASN A 360 23.39 4.35 2.68
C ASN A 360 22.28 3.30 2.40
N PRO A 361 22.22 2.72 1.18
CA PRO A 361 21.17 1.73 0.83
C PRO A 361 21.22 0.50 1.74
N GLN A 362 22.41 0.07 2.16
CA GLN A 362 22.55 -1.07 3.07
C GLN A 362 22.01 -0.73 4.47
N GLY A 363 22.17 0.52 4.94
CA GLY A 363 21.53 1.00 6.16
C GLY A 363 20.00 1.01 6.05
N GLY A 364 19.45 1.42 4.89
CA GLY A 364 18.02 1.33 4.60
C GLY A 364 17.51 -0.11 4.66
N LYS A 365 18.22 -1.07 4.06
CA LYS A 365 17.88 -2.50 4.14
C LYS A 365 17.98 -3.03 5.57
N GLU A 366 19.00 -2.65 6.33
CA GLU A 366 19.16 -3.09 7.73
C GLU A 366 18.06 -2.55 8.62
N TYR A 367 17.57 -1.32 8.34
CA TYR A 367 16.40 -0.77 9.02
C TYR A 367 15.16 -1.63 8.75
N ILE A 368 14.90 -1.99 7.48
CA ILE A 368 13.82 -2.92 7.11
C ILE A 368 14.01 -4.28 7.80
N ARG A 369 15.26 -4.81 7.90
CA ARG A 369 15.52 -6.06 8.60
C ARG A 369 15.18 -5.98 10.09
N GLY A 370 15.43 -4.84 10.74
CA GLY A 370 15.01 -4.57 12.12
C GLY A 370 13.50 -4.56 12.28
N MET A 371 12.76 -3.90 11.36
CA MET A 371 11.30 -3.91 11.32
C MET A 371 10.74 -5.33 11.23
N LEU A 372 11.42 -6.26 10.55
CA LEU A 372 11.02 -7.66 10.38
C LEU A 372 11.40 -8.56 11.59
N SER A 373 11.79 -7.99 12.71
CA SER A 373 11.91 -8.71 13.98
C SER A 373 10.55 -8.93 14.64
N LYS A 374 10.42 -9.95 15.47
CA LYS A 374 9.21 -10.14 16.29
C LYS A 374 8.98 -8.99 17.28
N GLU A 375 10.06 -8.44 17.83
CA GLU A 375 9.99 -7.30 18.76
C GLU A 375 9.39 -6.07 18.08
N ALA A 376 9.88 -5.68 16.89
CA ALA A 376 9.35 -4.55 16.13
C ALA A 376 7.92 -4.82 15.66
N ALA A 377 7.65 -5.99 15.12
CA ALA A 377 6.33 -6.38 14.63
C ALA A 377 5.26 -6.37 15.73
N LEU A 378 5.59 -6.84 16.93
CA LEU A 378 4.69 -6.74 18.09
C LEU A 378 4.46 -5.28 18.51
N GLY A 379 5.52 -4.47 18.53
CA GLY A 379 5.43 -3.04 18.83
C GLY A 379 4.53 -2.31 17.82
N PHE A 380 4.73 -2.58 16.53
CA PHE A 380 3.87 -2.09 15.46
C PHE A 380 2.39 -2.47 15.70
N THR A 381 2.12 -3.75 15.94
CA THR A 381 0.75 -4.25 16.16
C THR A 381 0.07 -3.57 17.35
N LYS A 382 0.80 -3.37 18.45
CA LYS A 382 0.27 -2.68 19.64
C LYS A 382 -0.10 -1.22 19.37
N LEU A 383 0.71 -0.52 18.59
CA LEU A 383 0.49 0.90 18.26
C LEU A 383 -0.56 1.11 17.19
N THR A 384 -0.56 0.25 16.15
CA THR A 384 -1.37 0.47 14.93
C THR A 384 -2.66 -0.33 14.88
N LYS A 385 -2.86 -1.28 15.79
CA LYS A 385 -3.97 -2.25 15.74
C LYS A 385 -4.02 -3.00 14.39
N SER A 386 -2.85 -3.26 13.81
CA SER A 386 -2.70 -3.97 12.54
C SER A 386 -1.66 -5.07 12.66
N LEU A 387 -1.88 -6.19 11.96
CA LEU A 387 -0.90 -7.27 11.90
C LEU A 387 0.25 -6.90 10.97
N THR A 388 1.36 -7.61 11.11
CA THR A 388 2.49 -7.55 10.18
C THR A 388 2.66 -8.90 9.47
N VAL A 389 3.51 -8.92 8.46
CA VAL A 389 3.89 -10.15 7.76
C VAL A 389 4.82 -11.05 8.58
N VAL A 390 5.23 -10.63 9.77
CA VAL A 390 6.09 -11.46 10.66
C VAL A 390 5.23 -12.49 11.37
N ALA A 391 5.44 -13.76 11.02
CA ALA A 391 4.63 -14.86 11.51
C ALA A 391 4.70 -15.00 13.05
N GLY A 392 3.54 -15.09 13.68
CA GLY A 392 3.41 -15.30 15.12
C GLY A 392 3.89 -14.14 16.00
N ALA A 393 4.09 -12.93 15.44
CA ALA A 393 4.54 -11.76 16.22
C ALA A 393 3.50 -11.29 17.26
N ALA A 394 2.21 -11.48 16.97
CA ALA A 394 1.09 -11.09 17.84
C ALA A 394 0.49 -12.24 18.65
N ASP A 395 1.07 -13.44 18.58
CA ASP A 395 0.53 -14.62 19.26
C ASP A 395 0.46 -14.41 20.80
N GLY A 396 -0.68 -14.74 21.39
CA GLY A 396 -0.92 -14.62 22.83
C GLY A 396 -1.06 -13.19 23.35
N GLN A 397 -1.18 -12.19 22.48
CA GLN A 397 -1.34 -10.79 22.88
C GLN A 397 -2.80 -10.38 22.99
N THR A 398 -3.10 -9.51 23.97
CA THR A 398 -4.40 -8.81 24.00
C THR A 398 -4.42 -7.75 22.91
N ILE A 399 -5.36 -7.87 21.99
CA ILE A 399 -5.55 -6.99 20.85
C ILE A 399 -6.95 -6.36 20.87
N SER A 400 -7.16 -5.34 20.05
CA SER A 400 -8.44 -4.63 19.99
C SER A 400 -9.59 -5.49 19.44
N PRO A 401 -10.87 -5.13 19.68
CA PRO A 401 -12.02 -5.89 19.18
C PRO A 401 -12.01 -6.08 17.66
N GLY A 402 -11.75 -5.03 16.88
CA GLY A 402 -11.69 -5.11 15.43
C GLY A 402 -10.59 -6.04 14.94
N LEU A 403 -9.39 -5.97 15.54
CA LEU A 403 -8.29 -6.84 15.17
C LEU A 403 -8.56 -8.29 15.60
N THR A 404 -9.21 -8.51 16.76
CA THR A 404 -9.68 -9.83 17.19
C THR A 404 -10.64 -10.41 16.16
N SER A 405 -11.64 -9.63 15.73
CA SER A 405 -12.59 -10.04 14.70
C SER A 405 -11.91 -10.37 13.35
N ALA A 406 -10.90 -9.59 12.96
CA ALA A 406 -10.12 -9.86 11.75
C ALA A 406 -9.30 -11.15 11.85
N ASN A 407 -8.69 -11.43 13.01
CA ASN A 407 -7.97 -12.68 13.26
C ASN A 407 -8.90 -13.89 13.26
N ASP A 408 -10.10 -13.78 13.89
CA ASP A 408 -11.09 -14.84 13.87
C ASP A 408 -11.57 -15.14 12.46
N MET A 409 -11.77 -14.08 11.65
CA MET A 409 -12.14 -14.21 10.23
C MET A 409 -11.03 -14.91 9.44
N LEU A 410 -9.77 -14.54 9.67
CA LEU A 410 -8.59 -15.16 9.05
C LEU A 410 -8.48 -16.65 9.44
N GLY A 411 -8.66 -16.97 10.71
CA GLY A 411 -8.64 -18.35 11.21
C GLY A 411 -9.75 -19.22 10.61
N LYS A 412 -10.97 -18.67 10.46
CA LYS A 412 -12.11 -19.37 9.83
C LYS A 412 -11.90 -19.58 8.32
N ALA A 413 -11.24 -18.65 7.64
CA ALA A 413 -10.91 -18.78 6.22
C ALA A 413 -9.84 -19.86 5.98
N GLY A 414 -8.87 -20.00 6.87
CA GLY A 414 -7.82 -21.03 6.80
C GLY A 414 -7.10 -21.05 5.44
N LYS A 415 -7.22 -22.15 4.71
CA LYS A 415 -6.62 -22.32 3.37
C LYS A 415 -7.29 -21.48 2.27
N ASP A 416 -8.47 -20.94 2.53
CA ASP A 416 -9.25 -20.15 1.57
C ASP A 416 -8.96 -18.65 1.71
N VAL A 417 -7.83 -18.30 2.32
CA VAL A 417 -7.24 -16.97 2.25
C VAL A 417 -6.51 -16.84 0.93
N PHE A 418 -6.80 -15.79 0.15
CA PHE A 418 -6.13 -15.53 -1.11
C PHE A 418 -5.59 -14.11 -1.19
N MET A 419 -4.53 -13.94 -1.93
CA MET A 419 -3.96 -12.65 -2.24
C MET A 419 -4.85 -11.93 -3.26
N GLY A 420 -5.10 -10.64 -3.07
CA GLY A 420 -5.85 -9.82 -4.01
C GLY A 420 -5.14 -9.65 -5.36
N TYR A 421 -5.43 -8.57 -6.03
CA TYR A 421 -4.80 -8.18 -7.29
C TYR A 421 -3.51 -7.38 -7.03
N LEU A 422 -2.66 -7.31 -8.05
CA LEU A 422 -1.38 -6.59 -8.05
C LEU A 422 -1.32 -5.43 -9.05
N PHE A 423 -2.29 -5.32 -9.96
CA PHE A 423 -2.28 -4.28 -11.00
C PHE A 423 -2.24 -2.86 -10.41
N ASP A 424 -2.76 -2.65 -9.20
CA ASP A 424 -2.74 -1.36 -8.49
C ASP A 424 -1.31 -0.87 -8.17
N THR A 425 -0.39 -1.81 -7.95
CA THR A 425 1.03 -1.51 -7.72
C THR A 425 1.86 -1.56 -9.00
N TRP A 426 1.42 -2.31 -10.01
CA TRP A 426 2.14 -2.51 -11.26
C TRP A 426 1.79 -1.49 -12.34
N TYR A 427 0.54 -1.06 -12.41
CA TYR A 427 -0.01 -0.27 -13.52
C TYR A 427 -0.86 0.90 -13.02
N LYS A 428 -0.21 1.98 -12.59
CA LYS A 428 -0.88 3.16 -12.02
C LYS A 428 -2.06 3.68 -12.85
N LYS A 429 -1.92 3.71 -14.19
CA LYS A 429 -3.00 4.15 -15.08
C LYS A 429 -4.24 3.24 -15.00
N LEU A 430 -4.03 1.93 -14.85
CA LEU A 430 -5.13 0.97 -14.72
C LEU A 430 -5.79 1.07 -13.34
N ASP A 431 -5.00 1.31 -12.29
CA ASP A 431 -5.53 1.57 -10.95
C ASP A 431 -6.39 2.83 -10.93
N ASP A 432 -5.90 3.96 -11.46
CA ASP A 432 -6.66 5.21 -11.51
C ASP A 432 -7.97 5.04 -12.29
N GLU A 433 -7.94 4.31 -13.41
CA GLU A 433 -9.14 4.02 -14.20
C GLU A 433 -10.15 3.15 -13.43
N SER A 434 -9.66 2.14 -12.68
CA SER A 434 -10.52 1.26 -11.87
C SER A 434 -11.29 2.03 -10.80
N ARG A 435 -10.65 3.02 -10.17
CA ARG A 435 -11.26 3.90 -9.16
C ARG A 435 -12.38 4.76 -9.75
N GLY A 436 -12.16 5.30 -10.94
CA GLY A 436 -13.20 6.05 -11.68
C GLY A 436 -14.35 5.17 -12.12
N ALA A 437 -14.06 4.01 -12.68
CA ALA A 437 -15.06 3.07 -13.19
C ALA A 437 -15.95 2.52 -12.08
N VAL A 438 -15.39 2.15 -10.92
CA VAL A 438 -16.19 1.66 -9.79
C VAL A 438 -17.05 2.75 -9.17
N ASN A 439 -16.60 4.01 -9.14
CA ASN A 439 -17.43 5.12 -8.71
C ASN A 439 -18.62 5.35 -9.64
N ASP A 440 -18.42 5.22 -10.96
CA ASP A 440 -19.52 5.33 -11.92
C ASP A 440 -20.51 4.18 -11.73
N LEU A 441 -20.02 2.95 -11.51
CA LEU A 441 -20.87 1.78 -11.22
C LEU A 441 -21.73 2.00 -9.97
N MET A 442 -21.12 2.45 -8.87
CA MET A 442 -21.78 2.49 -7.57
C MET A 442 -22.63 3.75 -7.34
N PHE A 443 -22.19 4.91 -7.81
CA PHE A 443 -22.82 6.18 -7.47
C PHE A 443 -23.69 6.76 -8.59
N LYS A 444 -23.41 6.41 -9.87
CA LYS A 444 -24.07 7.04 -11.02
C LYS A 444 -25.08 6.14 -11.75
N GLY A 445 -25.56 5.10 -11.07
CA GLY A 445 -26.51 4.14 -11.67
C GLY A 445 -25.84 3.28 -12.74
N GLY A 446 -24.59 2.89 -12.51
CA GLY A 446 -23.72 2.26 -13.48
C GLY A 446 -24.21 0.90 -13.95
N ASP A 447 -23.89 0.63 -15.19
CA ASP A 447 -24.14 -0.61 -15.90
C ASP A 447 -22.88 -1.50 -15.76
N ALA A 448 -23.06 -2.73 -15.30
CA ALA A 448 -21.98 -3.69 -15.10
C ALA A 448 -21.23 -3.99 -16.41
N GLU A 449 -21.92 -4.10 -17.54
CA GLU A 449 -21.29 -4.35 -18.83
C GLU A 449 -20.39 -3.17 -19.25
N LYS A 450 -20.86 -1.92 -19.06
CA LYS A 450 -20.05 -0.72 -19.31
C LYS A 450 -18.83 -0.66 -18.41
N PHE A 451 -18.96 -1.03 -17.12
CA PHE A 451 -17.82 -1.15 -16.21
C PHE A 451 -16.78 -2.13 -16.75
N CYS A 452 -17.21 -3.35 -17.10
CA CYS A 452 -16.33 -4.39 -17.62
C CYS A 452 -15.64 -3.99 -18.92
N GLN A 453 -16.38 -3.41 -19.87
CA GLN A 453 -15.84 -2.94 -21.15
C GLN A 453 -14.84 -1.79 -20.97
N ARG A 454 -15.12 -0.84 -20.08
CA ARG A 454 -14.23 0.26 -19.75
C ARG A 454 -12.91 -0.26 -19.17
N MET A 455 -12.99 -1.18 -18.23
CA MET A 455 -11.81 -1.78 -17.60
C MET A 455 -11.01 -2.65 -18.57
N GLU A 456 -11.68 -3.41 -19.43
CA GLU A 456 -11.01 -4.19 -20.48
C GLU A 456 -10.27 -3.27 -21.46
N ALA A 457 -10.89 -2.19 -21.90
CA ALA A 457 -10.25 -1.22 -22.79
C ALA A 457 -9.01 -0.57 -22.14
N ALA A 458 -9.09 -0.21 -20.85
CA ALA A 458 -7.96 0.34 -20.11
C ALA A 458 -6.83 -0.68 -19.94
N SER A 459 -7.16 -1.93 -19.60
CA SER A 459 -6.20 -3.03 -19.49
C SER A 459 -5.46 -3.28 -20.81
N GLN A 460 -6.19 -3.34 -21.93
CA GLN A 460 -5.60 -3.53 -23.26
C GLN A 460 -4.77 -2.32 -23.72
N ALA A 461 -5.13 -1.10 -23.30
CA ALA A 461 -4.30 0.08 -23.55
C ALA A 461 -2.95 -0.03 -22.82
N VAL A 462 -2.95 -0.44 -21.55
CA VAL A 462 -1.72 -0.71 -20.80
C VAL A 462 -0.91 -1.83 -21.44
N ALA A 463 -1.56 -2.93 -21.85
CA ALA A 463 -0.88 -4.07 -22.49
C ALA A 463 -0.13 -3.66 -23.78
N LYS A 464 -0.69 -2.75 -24.57
CA LYS A 464 -0.14 -2.25 -25.85
C LYS A 464 0.88 -1.13 -25.67
N ASP A 465 0.92 -0.45 -24.54
CA ASP A 465 1.84 0.67 -24.28
C ASP A 465 3.25 0.12 -24.04
N SER A 466 4.14 0.29 -25.03
CA SER A 466 5.54 -0.16 -24.96
C SER A 466 6.37 0.59 -23.92
N SER A 467 5.91 1.75 -23.43
CA SER A 467 6.58 2.52 -22.39
C SER A 467 6.34 1.94 -20.98
N VAL A 468 5.30 1.13 -20.81
CA VAL A 468 4.95 0.46 -19.55
C VAL A 468 5.62 -0.90 -19.46
N THR A 469 6.37 -1.16 -18.40
CA THR A 469 6.89 -2.51 -18.10
C THR A 469 5.74 -3.43 -17.72
N LYS A 470 5.74 -4.64 -18.30
CA LYS A 470 4.76 -5.68 -17.97
C LYS A 470 5.39 -6.65 -16.99
N PHE A 471 4.66 -6.96 -15.94
CA PHE A 471 5.02 -7.95 -14.94
C PHE A 471 4.15 -9.19 -15.11
N THR A 472 4.60 -10.31 -14.58
CA THR A 472 3.87 -11.59 -14.66
C THR A 472 3.64 -12.12 -13.24
N ARG A 473 2.38 -12.46 -12.97
CA ARG A 473 1.97 -13.20 -11.77
C ARG A 473 1.75 -14.67 -12.10
N SER A 474 2.49 -15.55 -11.45
CA SER A 474 2.36 -17.00 -11.55
C SER A 474 1.18 -17.58 -10.77
#